data_45a3dfba179ae4fc9c839692cae6fd28
#
_entry.id   45a3dfba179ae4fc9c839692cae6fd28
#
_cell.length_a   1.000
_cell.length_b   1.000
_cell.length_c   1.000
_cell.angle_alpha   90.00
_cell.angle_beta   90.00
_cell.angle_gamma   90.00
#
_symmetry.space_group_name_H-M   'P 1'
#
loop_
_entity.id
_entity.type
_entity.pdbx_description
1 polymer ?
#
loop_
_entity_poly.entity_id
_entity_poly.type
_entity_poly.pdbx_seq_one_letter_code
_entity_poly.pdbx_strand_id
1 'polypeptide(L)'
;MKIVTWNINSLRLRIDLLKRLAYEHQPDIILLQETKVDDPLFPLEVIKNIGYEHVIYSGQKSYNGVAIISKLPLQNVFSLELYNGDKRHIAATINNIEIHNFYVPAGGDIPDIELNSKFTHKLEYIRLMQEWLTNNRTRDDKIIIAGDLNIAPHPHDVWSSKQLRNVISHTDIERSLLGELQNSLEFIDSSRHFVPLDEKFYTWWSYRNIDWKKSNRGRRLDHIWVSNNLKDELFSIHLLSEARDWTTPSDHVPYFVTLRCHPVACPRDPKNN
;
A
#
# COMPACT_ATOMS: atom_id res chain seq x y z
N MET A 1 -3.39 0.30 -16.99
CA MET A 1 -2.25 0.36 -16.04
C MET A 1 -2.58 -0.50 -14.83
N LYS A 2 -1.74 -1.51 -14.54
CA LYS A 2 -1.92 -2.45 -13.41
C LYS A 2 -0.94 -2.10 -12.29
N ILE A 3 -1.48 -1.76 -11.14
CA ILE A 3 -0.73 -1.36 -9.94
C ILE A 3 -0.92 -2.43 -8.87
N VAL A 4 0.13 -2.78 -8.16
CA VAL A 4 0.07 -3.66 -6.98
C VAL A 4 0.72 -2.98 -5.78
N THR A 5 0.08 -3.07 -4.62
CA THR A 5 0.70 -2.76 -3.33
C THR A 5 0.96 -4.06 -2.57
N TRP A 6 2.11 -4.14 -1.90
CA TRP A 6 2.47 -5.30 -1.10
C TRP A 6 3.48 -4.96 0.01
N ASN A 7 3.05 -5.07 1.24
CA ASN A 7 4.00 -5.15 2.35
C ASN A 7 4.73 -6.50 2.25
N ILE A 8 5.95 -6.46 1.73
CA ILE A 8 6.74 -7.66 1.44
C ILE A 8 7.43 -8.25 2.68
N ASN A 9 7.46 -7.49 3.78
CA ASN A 9 8.05 -7.89 5.05
C ASN A 9 9.47 -8.48 4.89
N SER A 10 10.41 -7.67 4.43
CA SER A 10 11.80 -7.96 4.04
C SER A 10 11.97 -8.39 2.57
N LEU A 11 12.39 -7.43 1.76
CA LEU A 11 12.60 -7.60 0.32
C LEU A 11 13.68 -8.67 0.01
N ARG A 12 14.81 -8.63 0.71
CA ARG A 12 15.91 -9.59 0.44
C ARG A 12 15.53 -11.03 0.77
N LEU A 13 14.70 -11.23 1.81
CA LEU A 13 14.21 -12.56 2.17
C LEU A 13 13.22 -13.10 1.13
N ARG A 14 12.47 -12.21 0.50
CA ARG A 14 11.36 -12.54 -0.41
C ARG A 14 11.59 -12.09 -1.84
N ILE A 15 12.84 -11.90 -2.23
CA ILE A 15 13.17 -11.45 -3.59
C ILE A 15 12.65 -12.43 -4.66
N ASP A 16 12.68 -13.73 -4.38
CA ASP A 16 12.15 -14.74 -5.31
C ASP A 16 10.61 -14.72 -5.39
N LEU A 17 9.93 -14.32 -4.34
CA LEU A 17 8.49 -14.10 -4.37
C LEU A 17 8.14 -12.85 -5.19
N LEU A 18 8.95 -11.79 -5.11
CA LEU A 18 8.80 -10.62 -5.97
C LEU A 18 9.00 -10.98 -7.45
N LYS A 19 10.02 -11.79 -7.78
CA LYS A 19 10.24 -12.30 -9.15
C LYS A 19 9.04 -13.10 -9.64
N ARG A 20 8.51 -13.97 -8.79
CA ARG A 20 7.32 -14.77 -9.10
C ARG A 20 6.11 -13.89 -9.39
N LEU A 21 5.83 -12.91 -8.51
CA LEU A 21 4.75 -11.93 -8.71
C LEU A 21 4.91 -11.20 -10.05
N ALA A 22 6.12 -10.71 -10.33
CA ALA A 22 6.43 -9.99 -11.56
C ALA A 22 6.23 -10.85 -12.82
N TYR A 23 6.63 -12.12 -12.78
CA TYR A 23 6.51 -13.04 -13.89
C TYR A 23 5.06 -13.50 -14.13
N GLU A 24 4.35 -13.92 -13.07
CA GLU A 24 3.01 -14.50 -13.18
C GLU A 24 1.93 -13.43 -13.40
N HIS A 25 2.05 -12.26 -12.79
CA HIS A 25 1.00 -11.24 -12.79
C HIS A 25 1.34 -9.99 -13.59
N GLN A 26 2.60 -9.77 -13.94
CA GLN A 26 3.09 -8.69 -14.80
C GLN A 26 2.50 -7.29 -14.50
N PRO A 27 2.53 -6.80 -13.24
CA PRO A 27 2.11 -5.44 -12.95
C PRO A 27 2.97 -4.41 -13.69
N ASP A 28 2.39 -3.24 -13.99
CA ASP A 28 3.15 -2.11 -14.52
C ASP A 28 3.92 -1.40 -13.41
N ILE A 29 3.32 -1.35 -12.20
CA ILE A 29 3.85 -0.65 -11.03
C ILE A 29 3.69 -1.54 -9.80
N ILE A 30 4.77 -1.66 -9.01
CA ILE A 30 4.82 -2.38 -7.74
C ILE A 30 5.20 -1.41 -6.64
N LEU A 31 4.36 -1.32 -5.62
CA LEU A 31 4.55 -0.49 -4.43
C LEU A 31 4.86 -1.40 -3.25
N LEU A 32 6.10 -1.36 -2.75
CA LEU A 32 6.53 -2.21 -1.65
C LEU A 32 6.64 -1.42 -0.34
N GLN A 33 6.24 -2.06 0.75
CA GLN A 33 6.43 -1.60 2.11
C GLN A 33 7.23 -2.65 2.90
N GLU A 34 7.83 -2.23 3.99
CA GLU A 34 8.72 -3.06 4.82
C GLU A 34 9.85 -3.74 4.02
N THR A 35 10.51 -2.98 3.16
CA THR A 35 11.67 -3.52 2.41
C THR A 35 12.79 -3.98 3.35
N LYS A 36 12.91 -3.36 4.54
CA LYS A 36 13.88 -3.70 5.62
C LYS A 36 15.32 -3.83 5.13
N VAL A 37 15.66 -3.04 4.14
CA VAL A 37 16.98 -3.02 3.52
C VAL A 37 17.50 -1.60 3.45
N ASP A 38 18.75 -1.41 3.81
CA ASP A 38 19.47 -0.14 3.69
C ASP A 38 19.73 0.18 2.21
N ASP A 39 19.68 1.46 1.83
CA ASP A 39 19.76 1.89 0.43
C ASP A 39 20.97 1.29 -0.33
N PRO A 40 22.21 1.24 0.22
CA PRO A 40 23.34 0.64 -0.47
C PRO A 40 23.21 -0.87 -0.74
N LEU A 41 22.31 -1.55 -0.03
CA LEU A 41 22.09 -3.00 -0.13
C LEU A 41 20.80 -3.35 -0.85
N PHE A 42 20.11 -2.35 -1.41
CA PHE A 42 18.88 -2.57 -2.17
C PHE A 42 19.16 -3.41 -3.43
N PRO A 43 18.41 -4.48 -3.73
CA PRO A 43 18.70 -5.41 -4.81
C PRO A 43 18.30 -4.86 -6.19
N LEU A 44 18.78 -3.65 -6.53
CA LEU A 44 18.39 -2.90 -7.72
C LEU A 44 18.59 -3.67 -9.02
N GLU A 45 19.78 -4.28 -9.21
CA GLU A 45 20.10 -5.01 -10.43
C GLU A 45 19.21 -6.25 -10.62
N VAL A 46 18.85 -6.93 -9.52
CA VAL A 46 17.94 -8.07 -9.59
C VAL A 46 16.54 -7.62 -10.07
N ILE A 47 16.09 -6.45 -9.63
CA ILE A 47 14.79 -5.89 -10.00
C ILE A 47 14.79 -5.42 -11.45
N LYS A 48 15.87 -4.78 -11.91
CA LYS A 48 16.01 -4.41 -13.33
C LYS A 48 16.03 -5.63 -14.24
N ASN A 49 16.72 -6.69 -13.84
CA ASN A 49 16.79 -7.94 -14.63
C ASN A 49 15.45 -8.67 -14.80
N ILE A 50 14.42 -8.33 -14.02
CA ILE A 50 13.05 -8.85 -14.18
C ILE A 50 12.13 -7.88 -14.93
N GLY A 51 12.69 -6.88 -15.61
CA GLY A 51 12.00 -5.99 -16.55
C GLY A 51 11.44 -4.69 -15.93
N TYR A 52 11.96 -4.24 -14.79
CA TYR A 52 11.56 -2.96 -14.19
C TYR A 52 12.74 -1.98 -14.20
N GLU A 53 12.78 -1.14 -15.22
CA GLU A 53 13.89 -0.19 -15.43
C GLU A 53 13.87 0.99 -14.47
N HIS A 54 12.69 1.37 -13.97
CA HIS A 54 12.49 2.56 -13.17
C HIS A 54 12.22 2.18 -11.71
N VAL A 55 13.19 2.44 -10.83
CA VAL A 55 13.11 2.02 -9.42
C VAL A 55 13.54 3.17 -8.52
N ILE A 56 12.68 3.53 -7.58
CA ILE A 56 13.01 4.45 -6.50
C ILE A 56 12.72 3.77 -5.16
N TYR A 57 13.54 4.07 -4.17
CA TYR A 57 13.41 3.48 -2.83
C TYR A 57 13.93 4.43 -1.77
N SER A 58 13.45 4.24 -0.56
CA SER A 58 13.92 4.91 0.64
C SER A 58 13.96 3.86 1.74
N GLY A 59 15.15 3.37 2.04
CA GLY A 59 15.37 2.23 2.90
C GLY A 59 15.92 2.57 4.27
N GLN A 60 15.75 1.63 5.17
CA GLN A 60 16.30 1.67 6.52
C GLN A 60 16.70 0.26 6.94
N LYS A 61 17.86 0.13 7.57
CA LYS A 61 18.37 -1.18 8.03
C LYS A 61 17.41 -1.82 9.03
N SER A 62 16.95 -3.02 8.73
CA SER A 62 16.13 -3.89 9.59
C SER A 62 14.70 -3.40 9.88
N TYR A 63 14.36 -2.16 9.53
CA TYR A 63 13.05 -1.55 9.80
C TYR A 63 12.53 -0.83 8.56
N ASN A 64 11.22 -0.58 8.51
CA ASN A 64 10.59 0.29 7.52
C ASN A 64 11.06 0.04 6.07
N GLY A 65 11.14 1.08 5.29
CA GLY A 65 11.57 1.08 3.91
C GLY A 65 10.42 0.88 2.93
N VAL A 66 10.39 1.74 1.92
CA VAL A 66 9.39 1.74 0.86
C VAL A 66 10.09 1.80 -0.50
N ALA A 67 9.42 1.26 -1.54
CA ALA A 67 9.92 1.34 -2.90
C ALA A 67 8.78 1.46 -3.91
N ILE A 68 9.02 2.18 -5.00
CA ILE A 68 8.21 2.17 -6.22
C ILE A 68 9.06 1.54 -7.33
N ILE A 69 8.58 0.47 -7.91
CA ILE A 69 9.21 -0.32 -8.96
C ILE A 69 8.29 -0.26 -10.17
N SER A 70 8.77 0.25 -11.31
CA SER A 70 7.92 0.56 -12.45
C SER A 70 8.55 0.15 -13.78
N LYS A 71 7.71 -0.33 -14.71
CA LYS A 71 8.06 -0.45 -16.14
C LYS A 71 7.96 0.90 -16.86
N LEU A 72 7.21 1.84 -16.27
CA LEU A 72 6.95 3.17 -16.83
C LEU A 72 7.89 4.21 -16.22
N PRO A 73 8.24 5.27 -16.96
CA PRO A 73 9.11 6.33 -16.45
C PRO A 73 8.54 7.01 -15.20
N LEU A 74 9.42 7.29 -14.25
CA LEU A 74 9.14 8.01 -13.00
C LEU A 74 9.56 9.47 -13.15
N GLN A 75 8.68 10.39 -12.81
CA GLN A 75 8.91 11.84 -12.81
C GLN A 75 8.60 12.41 -11.43
N ASN A 76 9.10 13.61 -11.13
CA ASN A 76 8.80 14.34 -9.90
C ASN A 76 8.90 13.46 -8.63
N VAL A 77 10.02 12.76 -8.50
CA VAL A 77 10.27 11.87 -7.35
C VAL A 77 10.49 12.68 -6.09
N PHE A 78 9.78 12.35 -5.00
CA PHE A 78 9.99 12.95 -3.69
C PHE A 78 9.61 12.00 -2.54
N SER A 79 10.04 12.35 -1.35
CA SER A 79 9.71 11.65 -0.10
C SER A 79 9.30 12.66 0.96
N LEU A 80 8.32 12.30 1.77
CA LEU A 80 7.89 13.09 2.93
C LEU A 80 8.54 12.52 4.19
N GLU A 81 9.20 13.38 4.93
CA GLU A 81 9.69 13.06 6.27
C GLU A 81 8.65 13.54 7.30
N LEU A 82 7.53 12.84 7.37
CA LEU A 82 6.40 13.26 8.20
C LEU A 82 6.70 13.17 9.70
N TYR A 83 7.52 12.20 10.11
CA TYR A 83 7.81 12.01 11.53
C TYR A 83 9.18 11.36 11.73
N ASN A 84 10.06 12.01 12.52
CA ASN A 84 11.37 11.48 12.97
C ASN A 84 12.28 10.89 11.86
N GLY A 85 12.17 11.34 10.62
CA GLY A 85 12.99 10.84 9.51
C GLY A 85 12.72 9.38 9.11
N ASP A 86 11.58 8.83 9.52
CA ASP A 86 11.16 7.46 9.17
C ASP A 86 11.05 7.28 7.65
N LYS A 87 11.61 6.18 7.13
CA LYS A 87 11.56 5.82 5.72
C LYS A 87 10.25 5.08 5.39
N ARG A 88 9.13 5.84 5.39
CA ARG A 88 7.75 5.32 5.30
C ARG A 88 6.93 5.88 4.15
N HIS A 89 7.52 6.78 3.36
CA HIS A 89 6.84 7.38 2.22
C HIS A 89 7.81 7.58 1.06
N ILE A 90 7.30 7.36 -0.14
CA ILE A 90 7.94 7.76 -1.39
C ILE A 90 6.85 7.98 -2.45
N ALA A 91 7.03 8.96 -3.30
CA ALA A 91 6.08 9.28 -4.36
C ALA A 91 6.79 9.59 -5.68
N ALA A 92 6.06 9.37 -6.77
CA ALA A 92 6.47 9.75 -8.11
C ALA A 92 5.25 10.02 -8.99
N THR A 93 5.44 10.80 -10.04
CA THR A 93 4.45 10.97 -11.11
C THR A 93 4.69 9.93 -12.21
N ILE A 94 3.65 9.19 -12.58
CA ILE A 94 3.64 8.20 -13.65
C ILE A 94 2.42 8.47 -14.54
N ASN A 95 2.62 8.73 -15.83
CA ASN A 95 1.54 9.06 -16.77
C ASN A 95 0.60 10.17 -16.26
N ASN A 96 1.17 11.26 -15.73
CA ASN A 96 0.44 12.40 -15.13
C ASN A 96 -0.44 12.04 -13.92
N ILE A 97 -0.19 10.91 -13.27
CA ILE A 97 -0.82 10.52 -12.02
C ILE A 97 0.26 10.52 -10.93
N GLU A 98 0.05 11.27 -9.87
CA GLU A 98 0.92 11.26 -8.70
C GLU A 98 0.60 10.04 -7.84
N ILE A 99 1.57 9.17 -7.62
CA ILE A 99 1.41 7.92 -6.87
C ILE A 99 2.22 7.99 -5.60
N HIS A 100 1.54 7.93 -4.47
CA HIS A 100 2.12 7.86 -3.14
C HIS A 100 2.13 6.43 -2.63
N ASN A 101 3.27 5.97 -2.19
CA ASN A 101 3.44 4.71 -1.47
C ASN A 101 3.71 5.01 0.00
N PHE A 102 2.74 4.72 0.87
CA PHE A 102 2.82 4.92 2.31
C PHE A 102 2.96 3.61 3.08
N TYR A 103 3.73 3.67 4.16
CA TYR A 103 3.78 2.66 5.20
C TYR A 103 3.48 3.30 6.55
N VAL A 104 2.21 3.31 6.95
CA VAL A 104 1.76 3.89 8.22
C VAL A 104 2.29 3.04 9.38
N PRO A 105 2.76 3.64 10.49
CA PRO A 105 3.22 2.89 11.66
C PRO A 105 2.18 1.88 12.17
N ALA A 106 2.62 0.68 12.57
CA ALA A 106 1.73 -0.35 13.12
C ALA A 106 1.06 0.09 14.45
N GLY A 107 1.74 0.91 15.26
CA GLY A 107 1.18 1.47 16.48
C GLY A 107 1.42 0.66 17.77
N GLY A 108 2.10 -0.50 17.69
CA GLY A 108 2.37 -1.35 18.86
C GLY A 108 1.16 -2.17 19.32
N ASP A 109 1.05 -2.45 20.63
CA ASP A 109 0.06 -3.42 21.15
C ASP A 109 -1.04 -2.78 22.02
N ILE A 110 -0.78 -1.59 22.61
CA ILE A 110 -1.70 -0.93 23.54
C ILE A 110 -2.28 0.32 22.87
N PRO A 111 -3.63 0.41 22.68
CA PRO A 111 -4.27 1.57 22.04
C PRO A 111 -4.50 2.71 23.04
N ASP A 112 -3.43 3.18 23.66
CA ASP A 112 -3.42 4.24 24.64
C ASP A 112 -2.29 5.22 24.34
N ILE A 113 -2.62 6.49 24.18
CA ILE A 113 -1.67 7.55 23.80
C ILE A 113 -0.71 7.94 24.92
N GLU A 114 -1.10 7.73 26.19
CA GLU A 114 -0.25 8.06 27.34
C GLU A 114 0.73 6.92 27.64
N LEU A 115 0.30 5.67 27.42
CA LEU A 115 1.07 4.47 27.75
C LEU A 115 1.89 3.94 26.58
N ASN A 116 1.58 4.35 25.33
CA ASN A 116 2.18 3.77 24.13
C ASN A 116 2.57 4.86 23.10
N SER A 117 3.80 5.31 23.15
CA SER A 117 4.35 6.30 22.22
C SER A 117 4.29 5.86 20.75
N LYS A 118 4.28 4.53 20.45
CA LYS A 118 4.11 4.03 19.09
C LYS A 118 2.69 4.24 18.58
N PHE A 119 1.70 4.20 19.46
CA PHE A 119 0.33 4.50 19.10
C PHE A 119 0.14 5.99 18.83
N THR A 120 0.71 6.85 19.70
CA THR A 120 0.75 8.29 19.48
C THR A 120 1.41 8.65 18.14
N HIS A 121 2.58 8.05 17.85
CA HIS A 121 3.27 8.21 16.56
C HIS A 121 2.39 7.84 15.38
N LYS A 122 1.65 6.72 15.45
CA LYS A 122 0.74 6.30 14.40
C LYS A 122 -0.35 7.32 14.12
N LEU A 123 -1.03 7.78 15.16
CA LEU A 123 -2.12 8.76 15.02
C LEU A 123 -1.62 10.09 14.47
N GLU A 124 -0.47 10.56 14.95
CA GLU A 124 0.16 11.77 14.47
C GLU A 124 0.61 11.65 13.01
N TYR A 125 1.17 10.50 12.62
CA TYR A 125 1.57 10.25 11.24
C TYR A 125 0.39 10.41 10.26
N ILE A 126 -0.81 9.93 10.62
CA ILE A 126 -2.02 10.06 9.78
C ILE A 126 -2.47 11.52 9.70
N ARG A 127 -2.41 12.29 10.80
CA ARG A 127 -2.73 13.71 10.81
C ARG A 127 -1.77 14.50 9.90
N LEU A 128 -0.48 14.21 9.99
CA LEU A 128 0.53 14.85 9.14
C LEU A 128 0.37 14.49 7.66
N MET A 129 -0.05 13.24 7.34
CA MET A 129 -0.44 12.87 5.97
C MET A 129 -1.59 13.74 5.46
N GLN A 130 -2.65 13.88 6.26
CA GLN A 130 -3.82 14.68 5.90
C GLN A 130 -3.44 16.16 5.74
N GLU A 131 -2.71 16.72 6.69
CA GLU A 131 -2.25 18.11 6.66
C GLU A 131 -1.42 18.40 5.40
N TRP A 132 -0.45 17.52 5.11
CA TRP A 132 0.36 17.69 3.92
C TRP A 132 -0.47 17.66 2.63
N LEU A 133 -1.38 16.69 2.50
CA LEU A 133 -2.24 16.54 1.32
C LEU A 133 -3.12 17.79 1.14
N THR A 134 -3.81 18.24 2.19
CA THR A 134 -4.72 19.38 2.10
C THR A 134 -4.03 20.71 1.86
N ASN A 135 -2.78 20.85 2.32
CA ASN A 135 -1.99 22.08 2.11
C ASN A 135 -1.31 22.12 0.73
N ASN A 136 -1.10 20.98 0.07
CA ASN A 136 -0.30 20.90 -1.14
C ASN A 136 -1.04 20.34 -2.35
N ARG A 137 -2.24 19.79 -2.18
CA ARG A 137 -3.01 19.18 -3.26
C ARG A 137 -4.48 19.60 -3.20
N THR A 138 -5.13 19.43 -4.33
CA THR A 138 -6.55 19.74 -4.53
C THR A 138 -7.31 18.52 -5.04
N ARG A 139 -8.64 18.59 -5.09
CA ARG A 139 -9.52 17.54 -5.65
C ARG A 139 -9.34 17.35 -7.17
N ASP A 140 -8.77 18.35 -7.86
CA ASP A 140 -8.55 18.30 -9.30
C ASP A 140 -7.25 17.55 -9.67
N ASP A 141 -6.37 17.30 -8.69
CA ASP A 141 -5.13 16.57 -8.90
C ASP A 141 -5.41 15.07 -9.07
N LYS A 142 -4.72 14.44 -10.02
CA LYS A 142 -4.78 12.99 -10.22
C LYS A 142 -3.82 12.31 -9.27
N ILE A 143 -4.36 11.76 -8.20
CA ILE A 143 -3.57 11.18 -7.10
C ILE A 143 -4.01 9.74 -6.84
N ILE A 144 -3.03 8.89 -6.59
CA ILE A 144 -3.21 7.54 -6.02
C ILE A 144 -2.46 7.48 -4.70
N ILE A 145 -3.16 7.17 -3.62
CA ILE A 145 -2.59 6.83 -2.32
C ILE A 145 -2.66 5.32 -2.17
N ALA A 146 -1.51 4.69 -1.99
CA ALA A 146 -1.45 3.26 -1.80
C ALA A 146 -0.44 2.86 -0.72
N GLY A 147 -0.58 1.65 -0.23
CA GLY A 147 0.35 1.07 0.72
C GLY A 147 -0.33 0.36 1.88
N ASP A 148 0.49 0.00 2.85
CA ASP A 148 0.04 -0.53 4.13
C ASP A 148 -0.28 0.63 5.07
N LEU A 149 -1.58 0.95 5.18
CA LEU A 149 -2.05 2.02 6.09
C LEU A 149 -2.28 1.51 7.52
N ASN A 150 -2.08 0.21 7.75
CA ASN A 150 -2.17 -0.43 9.08
C ASN A 150 -3.50 -0.20 9.82
N ILE A 151 -4.58 0.17 9.11
CA ILE A 151 -5.92 0.42 9.67
C ILE A 151 -6.98 -0.26 8.81
N ALA A 152 -7.88 -0.98 9.48
CA ALA A 152 -9.07 -1.61 8.91
C ALA A 152 -10.30 -0.75 9.25
N PRO A 153 -10.81 0.11 8.32
CA PRO A 153 -11.80 1.13 8.66
C PRO A 153 -13.22 0.60 8.89
N HIS A 154 -13.63 -0.47 8.19
CA HIS A 154 -15.02 -0.94 8.24
C HIS A 154 -15.17 -2.24 9.05
N PRO A 155 -16.41 -2.56 9.55
CA PRO A 155 -16.65 -3.78 10.33
C PRO A 155 -16.27 -5.08 9.62
N HIS A 156 -16.42 -5.15 8.28
CA HIS A 156 -16.06 -6.32 7.47
C HIS A 156 -14.63 -6.30 6.92
N ASP A 157 -13.85 -5.28 7.29
CA ASP A 157 -12.40 -5.23 7.07
C ASP A 157 -11.62 -6.04 8.11
N VAL A 158 -12.30 -6.59 9.09
CA VAL A 158 -11.74 -7.45 10.14
C VAL A 158 -12.61 -8.68 10.38
N TRP A 159 -11.99 -9.74 10.88
CA TRP A 159 -12.69 -10.99 11.16
C TRP A 159 -13.79 -10.85 12.23
N SER A 160 -13.66 -9.90 13.18
CA SER A 160 -14.67 -9.57 14.19
C SER A 160 -14.50 -8.14 14.70
N SER A 161 -15.29 -7.21 14.23
CA SER A 161 -15.24 -5.81 14.67
C SER A 161 -15.51 -5.68 16.18
N LYS A 162 -16.44 -6.49 16.73
CA LYS A 162 -16.74 -6.50 18.17
C LYS A 162 -15.51 -6.83 19.04
N GLN A 163 -14.72 -7.84 18.63
CA GLN A 163 -13.53 -8.23 19.40
C GLN A 163 -12.33 -7.32 19.16
N LEU A 164 -12.25 -6.67 18.00
CA LEU A 164 -11.12 -5.83 17.62
C LEU A 164 -11.32 -4.35 17.86
N ARG A 165 -12.48 -3.91 18.35
CA ARG A 165 -12.80 -2.50 18.57
C ARG A 165 -11.76 -1.75 19.42
N ASN A 166 -11.15 -2.43 20.39
CA ASN A 166 -10.11 -1.88 21.26
C ASN A 166 -8.72 -2.48 20.93
N VAL A 167 -8.52 -2.92 19.72
CA VAL A 167 -7.24 -3.47 19.26
C VAL A 167 -6.69 -2.57 18.16
N ILE A 168 -5.41 -2.20 18.26
CA ILE A 168 -4.71 -1.38 17.27
C ILE A 168 -4.93 -1.98 15.87
N SER A 169 -5.11 -1.11 14.91
CA SER A 169 -5.59 -1.26 13.53
C SER A 169 -7.11 -1.23 13.34
N HIS A 170 -7.93 -1.19 14.42
CA HIS A 170 -9.39 -1.13 14.29
C HIS A 170 -10.08 -0.31 15.40
N THR A 171 -9.33 0.50 16.15
CA THR A 171 -9.89 1.39 17.17
C THR A 171 -10.73 2.49 16.54
N ASP A 172 -11.69 3.03 17.30
CA ASP A 172 -12.59 4.08 16.81
C ASP A 172 -11.80 5.33 16.37
N ILE A 173 -10.73 5.71 17.11
CA ILE A 173 -9.89 6.86 16.78
C ILE A 173 -9.09 6.65 15.48
N GLU A 174 -8.52 5.46 15.26
CA GLU A 174 -7.80 5.14 14.01
C GLU A 174 -8.73 5.20 12.81
N ARG A 175 -9.93 4.62 12.95
CA ARG A 175 -10.95 4.59 11.89
C ARG A 175 -11.45 5.99 11.55
N SER A 176 -11.66 6.86 12.57
CA SER A 176 -12.06 8.26 12.37
C SER A 176 -10.99 9.02 11.60
N LEU A 177 -9.74 8.99 12.06
CA LEU A 177 -8.63 9.68 11.41
C LEU A 177 -8.40 9.20 9.97
N LEU A 178 -8.49 7.89 9.73
CA LEU A 178 -8.37 7.36 8.36
C LEU A 178 -9.53 7.82 7.47
N GLY A 179 -10.75 7.89 8.01
CA GLY A 179 -11.91 8.42 7.31
C GLY A 179 -11.80 9.91 7.01
N GLU A 180 -11.28 10.69 7.95
CA GLU A 180 -11.02 12.14 7.77
C GLU A 180 -9.97 12.36 6.66
N LEU A 181 -8.88 11.60 6.68
CA LEU A 181 -7.87 11.61 5.62
C LEU A 181 -8.47 11.26 4.25
N GLN A 182 -9.25 10.18 4.16
CA GLN A 182 -9.89 9.77 2.92
C GLN A 182 -10.85 10.84 2.38
N ASN A 183 -11.65 11.45 3.26
CA ASN A 183 -12.63 12.46 2.89
C ASN A 183 -12.00 13.83 2.57
N SER A 184 -10.77 14.11 3.01
CA SER A 184 -10.14 15.42 2.86
C SER A 184 -10.03 15.89 1.40
N LEU A 185 -9.74 14.98 0.47
CA LEU A 185 -9.72 15.21 -0.98
C LEU A 185 -10.68 14.26 -1.73
N GLU A 186 -11.67 13.68 -1.04
CA GLU A 186 -12.70 12.80 -1.61
C GLU A 186 -12.14 11.57 -2.33
N PHE A 187 -11.13 10.92 -1.73
CA PHE A 187 -10.56 9.71 -2.30
C PHE A 187 -11.54 8.54 -2.35
N ILE A 188 -11.56 7.85 -3.47
CA ILE A 188 -12.32 6.62 -3.69
C ILE A 188 -11.47 5.42 -3.26
N ASP A 189 -11.94 4.67 -2.27
CA ASP A 189 -11.36 3.38 -1.89
C ASP A 189 -11.66 2.34 -2.97
N SER A 190 -10.64 1.93 -3.72
CA SER A 190 -10.81 0.99 -4.83
C SER A 190 -11.37 -0.35 -4.39
N SER A 191 -11.01 -0.85 -3.20
CA SER A 191 -11.56 -2.11 -2.70
C SER A 191 -13.06 -1.99 -2.45
N ARG A 192 -13.51 -0.90 -1.83
CA ARG A 192 -14.93 -0.68 -1.50
C ARG A 192 -15.76 -0.13 -2.67
N HIS A 193 -15.09 0.28 -3.74
CA HIS A 193 -15.75 0.54 -5.02
C HIS A 193 -16.25 -0.75 -5.69
N PHE A 194 -15.50 -1.86 -5.56
CA PHE A 194 -15.84 -3.15 -6.18
C PHE A 194 -16.44 -4.17 -5.21
N VAL A 195 -16.09 -4.11 -3.92
CA VAL A 195 -16.54 -5.05 -2.89
C VAL A 195 -17.52 -4.37 -1.95
N PRO A 196 -18.77 -4.84 -1.83
CA PRO A 196 -19.75 -4.30 -0.91
C PRO A 196 -19.26 -4.18 0.54
N LEU A 197 -19.77 -3.20 1.29
CA LEU A 197 -19.33 -2.95 2.67
C LEU A 197 -19.66 -4.08 3.64
N ASP A 198 -20.62 -4.92 3.34
CA ASP A 198 -21.05 -6.11 4.10
C ASP A 198 -20.29 -7.38 3.71
N GLU A 199 -19.40 -7.30 2.73
CA GLU A 199 -18.50 -8.40 2.36
C GLU A 199 -17.11 -8.24 2.97
N LYS A 200 -16.53 -9.39 3.37
CA LYS A 200 -15.18 -9.43 3.94
C LYS A 200 -14.11 -9.25 2.88
N PHE A 201 -13.15 -8.40 3.19
CA PHE A 201 -11.98 -8.19 2.34
C PHE A 201 -10.75 -8.04 3.24
N TYR A 202 -9.79 -8.99 3.16
CA TYR A 202 -8.61 -9.02 4.02
C TYR A 202 -7.35 -9.10 3.19
N THR A 203 -6.33 -8.32 3.60
CA THR A 203 -5.02 -8.29 2.96
C THR A 203 -3.91 -8.85 3.85
N TRP A 204 -4.20 -9.09 5.12
CA TRP A 204 -3.26 -9.51 6.14
C TRP A 204 -3.80 -10.61 7.05
N TRP A 205 -2.94 -11.58 7.41
CA TRP A 205 -3.20 -12.63 8.41
C TRP A 205 -1.96 -12.87 9.25
N SER A 206 -2.11 -12.83 10.58
CA SER A 206 -1.01 -13.05 11.52
C SER A 206 -0.33 -14.40 11.30
N TYR A 207 1.02 -14.41 11.38
CA TYR A 207 1.80 -15.66 11.40
C TYR A 207 1.48 -16.58 12.58
N ARG A 208 0.90 -16.04 13.66
CA ARG A 208 0.45 -16.84 14.80
C ARG A 208 -0.70 -17.80 14.45
N ASN A 209 -1.40 -17.54 13.36
CA ASN A 209 -2.44 -18.40 12.82
C ASN A 209 -1.81 -19.38 11.81
N ILE A 210 -1.34 -20.53 12.28
CA ILE A 210 -0.69 -21.56 11.43
C ILE A 210 -1.63 -21.97 10.29
N ASP A 211 -2.89 -22.28 10.60
CA ASP A 211 -3.94 -22.54 9.61
C ASP A 211 -4.76 -21.27 9.37
N TRP A 212 -4.15 -20.35 8.62
CA TRP A 212 -4.75 -19.04 8.34
C TRP A 212 -6.05 -19.15 7.52
N LYS A 213 -6.18 -20.15 6.64
CA LYS A 213 -7.39 -20.39 5.85
C LYS A 213 -8.56 -20.82 6.72
N LYS A 214 -8.35 -21.79 7.59
CA LYS A 214 -9.38 -22.31 8.48
C LYS A 214 -9.83 -21.27 9.50
N SER A 215 -8.88 -20.56 10.11
CA SER A 215 -9.20 -19.53 11.10
C SER A 215 -9.80 -18.27 10.46
N ASN A 216 -9.33 -17.93 9.28
CA ASN A 216 -9.65 -16.74 8.48
C ASN A 216 -9.75 -15.44 9.32
N ARG A 217 -8.85 -15.28 10.30
CA ARG A 217 -8.78 -14.11 11.17
C ARG A 217 -7.95 -13.01 10.52
N GLY A 218 -8.41 -12.55 9.36
CA GLY A 218 -7.76 -11.52 8.57
C GLY A 218 -8.15 -10.10 8.94
N ARG A 219 -7.39 -9.14 8.39
CA ARG A 219 -7.65 -7.70 8.42
C ARG A 219 -7.32 -7.09 7.06
N ARG A 220 -8.00 -6.04 6.67
CA ARG A 220 -7.63 -5.21 5.54
C ARG A 220 -6.76 -4.06 6.02
N LEU A 221 -5.46 -4.14 5.77
CA LEU A 221 -4.48 -3.14 6.18
C LEU A 221 -3.88 -2.39 4.99
N ASP A 222 -3.88 -3.03 3.82
CA ASP A 222 -3.36 -2.48 2.58
C ASP A 222 -4.49 -1.84 1.77
N HIS A 223 -4.22 -0.66 1.26
CA HIS A 223 -5.20 0.18 0.57
C HIS A 223 -4.64 0.68 -0.75
N ILE A 224 -5.53 0.91 -1.73
CA ILE A 224 -5.28 1.73 -2.90
C ILE A 224 -6.49 2.65 -3.05
N TRP A 225 -6.27 3.95 -2.87
CA TRP A 225 -7.28 4.98 -3.06
C TRP A 225 -6.93 5.80 -4.30
N VAL A 226 -7.93 6.21 -5.03
CA VAL A 226 -7.76 7.09 -6.18
C VAL A 226 -8.53 8.39 -5.99
N SER A 227 -8.02 9.50 -6.49
CA SER A 227 -8.77 10.76 -6.52
C SER A 227 -10.06 10.61 -7.34
N ASN A 228 -11.08 11.40 -7.04
CA ASN A 228 -12.41 11.25 -7.63
C ASN A 228 -12.41 11.34 -9.16
N ASN A 229 -11.52 12.14 -9.75
CA ASN A 229 -11.34 12.26 -11.21
C ASN A 229 -10.70 11.03 -11.88
N LEU A 230 -10.23 10.04 -11.11
CA LEU A 230 -9.76 8.75 -11.59
C LEU A 230 -10.79 7.61 -11.36
N LYS A 231 -11.96 7.92 -10.76
CA LYS A 231 -12.98 6.91 -10.42
C LYS A 231 -13.42 6.09 -11.63
N ASP A 232 -13.70 6.76 -12.74
CA ASP A 232 -14.19 6.10 -13.96
C ASP A 232 -13.11 5.30 -14.70
N GLU A 233 -11.84 5.50 -14.32
CA GLU A 233 -10.71 4.72 -14.81
C GLU A 233 -10.56 3.39 -14.06
N LEU A 234 -11.17 3.22 -12.89
CA LEU A 234 -11.14 1.96 -12.15
C LEU A 234 -11.81 0.87 -12.97
N PHE A 235 -11.04 -0.20 -13.29
CA PHE A 235 -11.51 -1.30 -14.12
C PHE A 235 -11.74 -2.58 -13.33
N SER A 236 -10.79 -2.95 -12.47
CA SER A 236 -10.88 -4.16 -11.64
C SER A 236 -9.92 -4.11 -10.47
N ILE A 237 -10.19 -4.96 -9.48
CA ILE A 237 -9.28 -5.28 -8.40
C ILE A 237 -8.97 -6.78 -8.41
N HIS A 238 -7.84 -7.16 -7.83
CA HIS A 238 -7.50 -8.55 -7.60
C HIS A 238 -6.70 -8.68 -6.31
N LEU A 239 -7.08 -9.62 -5.46
CA LEU A 239 -6.37 -9.95 -4.23
C LEU A 239 -5.71 -11.32 -4.39
N LEU A 240 -4.38 -11.35 -4.36
CA LEU A 240 -3.59 -12.57 -4.55
C LEU A 240 -3.43 -13.31 -3.22
N SER A 241 -4.55 -13.84 -2.69
CA SER A 241 -4.57 -14.48 -1.36
C SER A 241 -3.71 -15.74 -1.29
N GLU A 242 -3.54 -16.47 -2.40
CA GLU A 242 -2.66 -17.63 -2.50
C GLU A 242 -1.18 -17.32 -2.27
N ALA A 243 -0.74 -16.05 -2.38
CA ALA A 243 0.61 -15.64 -2.01
C ALA A 243 0.93 -15.93 -0.53
N ARG A 244 -0.10 -16.07 0.31
CA ARG A 244 0.04 -16.44 1.73
C ARG A 244 0.44 -17.91 1.92
N ASP A 245 0.32 -18.75 0.88
CA ASP A 245 0.74 -20.15 0.87
C ASP A 245 2.11 -20.36 0.21
N TRP A 246 2.74 -19.31 -0.30
CA TRP A 246 4.06 -19.44 -0.92
C TRP A 246 5.12 -19.80 0.13
N THR A 247 6.26 -20.31 -0.32
CA THR A 247 7.38 -20.61 0.58
C THR A 247 7.89 -19.34 1.25
N THR A 248 7.94 -19.31 2.56
CA THR A 248 8.35 -18.14 3.37
C THR A 248 7.54 -16.88 3.05
N PRO A 249 6.19 -16.94 3.10
CA PRO A 249 5.34 -15.87 2.62
C PRO A 249 5.43 -14.60 3.49
N SER A 250 5.00 -13.47 2.98
CA SER A 250 4.63 -12.32 3.82
C SER A 250 3.33 -12.64 4.58
N ASP A 251 3.09 -11.96 5.70
CA ASP A 251 1.80 -11.96 6.38
C ASP A 251 0.76 -11.08 5.66
N HIS A 252 1.20 -10.24 4.74
CA HIS A 252 0.36 -9.54 3.76
C HIS A 252 0.35 -10.25 2.41
N VAL A 253 -0.72 -10.06 1.66
CA VAL A 253 -0.84 -10.54 0.29
C VAL A 253 -0.87 -9.37 -0.70
N PRO A 254 -0.38 -9.56 -1.95
CA PRO A 254 -0.44 -8.52 -2.97
C PRO A 254 -1.88 -8.12 -3.29
N TYR A 255 -2.15 -6.82 -3.29
CA TYR A 255 -3.43 -6.23 -3.66
C TYR A 255 -3.26 -5.39 -4.93
N PHE A 256 -4.01 -5.74 -5.99
CA PHE A 256 -3.95 -5.15 -7.31
C PHE A 256 -5.13 -4.25 -7.61
N VAL A 257 -4.86 -3.16 -8.32
CA VAL A 257 -5.87 -2.34 -9.01
C VAL A 257 -5.46 -2.23 -10.47
N THR A 258 -6.43 -2.35 -11.37
CA THR A 258 -6.25 -2.05 -12.78
C THR A 258 -7.03 -0.80 -13.13
N LEU A 259 -6.34 0.18 -13.71
CA LEU A 259 -6.95 1.38 -14.30
C LEU A 259 -7.02 1.20 -15.83
N ARG A 260 -8.10 1.70 -16.45
CA ARG A 260 -8.18 1.80 -17.91
C ARG A 260 -7.11 2.75 -18.41
N CYS A 261 -6.45 2.38 -19.51
CA CYS A 261 -5.58 3.31 -20.22
C CYS A 261 -6.38 4.00 -21.30
N HIS A 262 -6.48 5.33 -21.25
CA HIS A 262 -6.92 6.07 -22.43
C HIS A 262 -5.83 6.02 -23.51
N PRO A 263 -6.20 5.89 -24.80
CA PRO A 263 -5.26 5.74 -25.92
C PRO A 263 -4.24 6.89 -26.04
N VAL A 264 -4.47 8.03 -25.38
CA VAL A 264 -3.60 9.21 -25.38
C VAL A 264 -2.48 9.11 -24.32
N ALA A 265 -2.61 8.21 -23.36
CA ALA A 265 -1.70 8.10 -22.21
C ALA A 265 -0.80 6.84 -22.22
N CYS A 266 -1.09 5.84 -23.05
CA CYS A 266 -0.21 4.68 -23.21
C CYS A 266 0.71 4.87 -24.42
N PRO A 267 2.05 4.80 -24.25
CA PRO A 267 2.95 4.68 -25.39
C PRO A 267 2.55 3.44 -26.18
N ARG A 268 2.29 3.58 -27.48
CA ARG A 268 2.03 2.43 -28.36
C ARG A 268 3.25 1.51 -28.31
N ASP A 269 3.02 0.24 -28.07
CA ASP A 269 4.04 -0.80 -28.21
C ASP A 269 4.58 -0.75 -29.65
N PRO A 270 5.89 -0.46 -29.86
CA PRO A 270 6.46 -0.34 -31.22
C PRO A 270 6.51 -1.66 -31.97
N LYS A 271 6.00 -2.76 -31.42
CA LYS A 271 6.03 -4.11 -32.04
C LYS A 271 4.74 -4.50 -32.79
N ASN A 272 3.74 -3.62 -32.88
CA ASN A 272 2.51 -3.84 -33.65
C ASN A 272 2.39 -2.86 -34.83
N ASN A 273 3.41 -2.84 -35.68
CA ASN A 273 3.30 -2.38 -37.07
C ASN A 273 3.78 -3.51 -37.99
#